data_64c4306649cbd9e752e414dc8f7008f2
#
_entry.id   64c4306649cbd9e752e414dc8f7008f2
#
_cell.length_a   1.000
_cell.length_b   1.000
_cell.length_c   1.000
_cell.angle_alpha   90.00
_cell.angle_beta   90.00
_cell.angle_gamma   90.00
#
_symmetry.space_group_name_H-M   'P 1'
#
loop_
_entity.id
_entity.type
_entity.pdbx_description
1 polymer ?
#
loop_
_entity_poly.entity_id
_entity_poly.type
_entity_poly.pdbx_seq_one_letter_code
_entity_poly.pdbx_strand_id
1 'polypeptide(L)'
;MKKYMFHRIALLFALLVISMPQMHAAEGSEEKSFDAKKVIFEHVLDNYGWEVPFSHSNRIPLPIIVRDKDGNWSMFGSHRIMRGETYNGYYIATDGDYKGKVVTQDEMGNVYRPVDLSITKNVMALFITALLLCLCFIPMARWYRKHPNGAPRKWFGFMELVLDMLYNDLIKPVLG
;
A
#
# COMPACT_ATOMS: atom_id res chain seq x y z
N MET A 1 -36.35 0.41 -15.28
CA MET A 1 -35.58 -0.24 -14.20
C MET A 1 -34.22 0.40 -13.95
N LYS A 2 -33.42 0.83 -14.94
CA LYS A 2 -32.12 1.50 -14.78
C LYS A 2 -32.12 2.78 -13.93
N LYS A 3 -33.17 3.61 -14.04
CA LYS A 3 -33.26 4.90 -13.33
C LYS A 3 -33.31 4.75 -11.80
N TYR A 4 -34.00 3.72 -11.29
CA TYR A 4 -34.08 3.47 -9.83
C TYR A 4 -32.82 2.84 -9.23
N MET A 5 -32.05 2.13 -10.04
CA MET A 5 -30.78 1.54 -9.61
C MET A 5 -29.74 2.60 -9.37
N PHE A 6 -29.66 3.63 -10.25
CA PHE A 6 -28.77 4.77 -10.11
C PHE A 6 -29.06 5.59 -8.84
N HIS A 7 -30.34 5.81 -8.55
CA HIS A 7 -30.76 6.52 -7.33
C HIS A 7 -30.40 5.73 -6.06
N ARG A 8 -30.53 4.39 -6.06
CA ARG A 8 -30.14 3.56 -4.92
C ARG A 8 -28.64 3.55 -4.69
N ILE A 9 -27.82 3.53 -5.74
CA ILE A 9 -26.37 3.62 -5.65
C ILE A 9 -25.95 4.99 -5.16
N ALA A 10 -26.54 6.06 -5.68
CA ALA A 10 -26.31 7.44 -5.23
C ALA A 10 -26.70 7.63 -3.76
N LEU A 11 -27.79 7.02 -3.32
CA LEU A 11 -28.27 7.08 -1.94
C LEU A 11 -27.34 6.30 -0.98
N LEU A 12 -26.84 5.13 -1.40
CA LEU A 12 -25.83 4.37 -0.64
C LEU A 12 -24.50 5.13 -0.54
N PHE A 13 -24.08 5.79 -1.62
CA PHE A 13 -22.87 6.61 -1.60
C PHE A 13 -23.02 7.84 -0.71
N ALA A 14 -24.20 8.51 -0.75
CA ALA A 14 -24.52 9.61 0.14
C ALA A 14 -24.55 9.17 1.61
N LEU A 15 -25.09 8.00 1.91
CA LEU A 15 -25.11 7.44 3.26
C LEU A 15 -23.70 7.10 3.76
N LEU A 16 -22.82 6.61 2.87
CA LEU A 16 -21.43 6.34 3.18
C LEU A 16 -20.64 7.62 3.48
N VAL A 17 -20.91 8.70 2.75
CA VAL A 17 -20.28 10.02 2.99
C VAL A 17 -20.77 10.65 4.30
N ILE A 18 -22.06 10.47 4.65
CA ILE A 18 -22.64 10.99 5.88
C ILE A 18 -22.14 10.20 7.12
N SER A 19 -21.79 8.92 6.96
CA SER A 19 -21.23 8.09 8.04
C SER A 19 -19.76 8.34 8.34
N MET A 20 -19.07 9.19 7.57
CA MET A 20 -17.73 9.61 7.93
C MET A 20 -17.81 10.44 9.22
N PRO A 21 -17.06 10.06 10.28
CA PRO A 21 -17.07 10.84 11.51
C PRO A 21 -16.61 12.26 11.16
N GLN A 22 -17.48 13.24 11.41
CA GLN A 22 -17.12 14.63 11.30
C GLN A 22 -16.03 14.87 12.35
N MET A 23 -14.80 15.06 11.89
CA MET A 23 -13.74 15.55 12.76
C MET A 23 -14.13 16.95 13.20
N HIS A 24 -14.74 17.03 14.39
CA HIS A 24 -14.88 18.30 15.09
C HIS A 24 -13.46 18.78 15.37
N ALA A 25 -13.11 19.91 14.82
CA ALA A 25 -11.93 20.65 15.26
C ALA A 25 -12.15 20.98 16.74
N ALA A 26 -11.50 20.25 17.64
CA ALA A 26 -11.42 20.62 19.03
C ALA A 26 -10.55 21.88 19.10
N GLU A 27 -11.18 23.03 19.28
CA GLU A 27 -10.49 24.24 19.69
C GLU A 27 -9.91 24.03 21.10
N GLY A 28 -8.60 24.14 21.19
CA GLY A 28 -7.93 24.38 22.46
C GLY A 28 -7.07 23.25 23.01
N SER A 29 -5.87 23.08 22.47
CA SER A 29 -4.64 22.79 23.22
C SER A 29 -3.44 22.82 22.26
N GLU A 30 -2.48 23.70 22.55
CA GLU A 30 -1.13 23.84 22.00
C GLU A 30 -0.95 23.47 20.52
N GLU A 31 -0.82 24.48 19.68
CA GLU A 31 -0.46 24.42 18.29
C GLU A 31 0.87 23.66 18.09
N LYS A 32 0.85 22.33 18.06
CA LYS A 32 1.72 21.61 17.15
C LYS A 32 1.17 21.92 15.77
N SER A 33 1.78 22.89 15.09
CA SER A 33 1.43 23.24 13.72
C SER A 33 1.32 21.93 12.93
N PHE A 34 0.10 21.62 12.46
CA PHE A 34 -0.15 20.43 11.65
C PHE A 34 0.65 20.59 10.35
N ASP A 35 1.81 19.97 10.31
CA ASP A 35 2.63 19.93 9.10
C ASP A 35 2.05 18.91 8.13
N ALA A 36 1.08 19.37 7.32
CA ALA A 36 0.44 18.56 6.29
C ALA A 36 1.47 17.93 5.34
N LYS A 37 2.57 18.64 5.06
CA LYS A 37 3.65 18.14 4.22
C LYS A 37 4.31 16.91 4.86
N LYS A 38 4.62 16.98 6.15
CA LYS A 38 5.21 15.86 6.89
C LYS A 38 4.29 14.64 6.88
N VAL A 39 3.01 14.82 7.17
CA VAL A 39 2.03 13.72 7.19
C VAL A 39 1.88 13.09 5.81
N ILE A 40 1.76 13.88 4.74
CA ILE A 40 1.68 13.36 3.37
C ILE A 40 2.94 12.58 3.01
N PHE A 41 4.13 13.13 3.28
CA PHE A 41 5.38 12.45 2.96
C PHE A 41 5.58 11.18 3.77
N GLU A 42 5.22 11.13 5.05
CA GLU A 42 5.27 9.91 5.86
C GLU A 42 4.36 8.80 5.33
N HIS A 43 3.21 9.17 4.74
CA HIS A 43 2.29 8.20 4.14
C HIS A 43 2.71 7.75 2.73
N VAL A 44 3.29 8.64 1.94
CA VAL A 44 3.69 8.34 0.55
C VAL A 44 5.06 7.68 0.47
N LEU A 45 5.99 8.04 1.36
CA LEU A 45 7.32 7.46 1.37
C LEU A 45 7.28 5.99 1.78
N ASP A 46 8.13 5.23 1.11
CA ASP A 46 8.29 3.80 1.36
C ASP A 46 8.96 3.54 2.72
N ASN A 47 8.50 2.51 3.42
CA ASN A 47 8.91 2.19 4.78
C ASN A 47 9.06 0.65 4.95
N TYR A 48 9.87 0.23 5.91
CA TYR A 48 10.11 -1.18 6.25
C TYR A 48 9.09 -1.76 7.25
N GLY A 49 8.00 -1.05 7.51
CA GLY A 49 6.91 -1.52 8.36
C GLY A 49 5.55 -1.15 7.78
N TRP A 50 4.60 -2.07 7.91
CA TRP A 50 3.23 -1.82 7.50
C TRP A 50 2.43 -1.24 8.67
N GLU A 51 1.89 -0.06 8.50
CA GLU A 51 1.00 0.55 9.49
C GLU A 51 -0.36 -0.15 9.43
N VAL A 52 -0.81 -0.62 10.59
CA VAL A 52 -2.17 -1.20 10.68
C VAL A 52 -3.18 -0.08 10.60
N PRO A 53 -4.18 -0.14 9.70
CA PRO A 53 -5.24 0.85 9.64
C PRO A 53 -5.89 1.04 11.01
N PHE A 54 -6.11 2.28 11.40
CA PHE A 54 -6.71 2.68 12.69
C PHE A 54 -5.85 2.44 13.95
N SER A 55 -4.58 2.04 13.81
CA SER A 55 -3.66 1.89 14.93
C SER A 55 -2.34 2.60 14.67
N HIS A 56 -2.14 3.78 15.25
CA HIS A 56 -0.91 4.56 15.05
C HIS A 56 0.33 3.98 15.76
N SER A 57 0.13 3.04 16.69
CA SER A 57 1.21 2.44 17.48
C SER A 57 1.70 1.09 16.98
N ASN A 58 0.87 0.37 16.23
CA ASN A 58 1.18 -0.99 15.80
C ASN A 58 1.62 -1.02 14.33
N ARG A 59 2.88 -1.35 14.11
CA ARG A 59 3.44 -1.61 12.78
C ARG A 59 3.75 -3.10 12.65
N ILE A 60 3.29 -3.70 11.56
CA ILE A 60 3.67 -5.08 11.21
C ILE A 60 5.09 -5.00 10.66
N PRO A 61 6.07 -5.68 11.28
CA PRO A 61 7.44 -5.69 10.78
C PRO A 61 7.53 -6.47 9.47
N LEU A 62 8.22 -5.89 8.50
CA LEU A 62 8.48 -6.52 7.20
C LEU A 62 9.90 -7.12 7.17
N PRO A 63 10.16 -8.15 6.36
CA PRO A 63 11.48 -8.73 6.26
C PRO A 63 12.43 -7.80 5.52
N ILE A 64 13.60 -7.58 6.13
CA ILE A 64 14.73 -6.86 5.55
C ILE A 64 15.70 -7.90 5.00
N ILE A 65 16.08 -7.72 3.75
CA ILE A 65 17.02 -8.57 3.02
C ILE A 65 18.05 -7.64 2.39
N VAL A 66 19.26 -7.68 2.92
CA VAL A 66 20.35 -6.81 2.46
C VAL A 66 21.60 -7.62 2.16
N ARG A 67 22.41 -7.11 1.24
CA ARG A 67 23.71 -7.65 0.90
C ARG A 67 24.77 -6.55 1.06
N ASP A 68 25.81 -6.83 1.83
CA ASP A 68 26.91 -5.91 2.05
C ASP A 68 27.90 -5.86 0.85
N LYS A 69 28.93 -5.03 0.94
CA LYS A 69 29.97 -4.92 -0.07
C LYS A 69 30.82 -6.19 -0.21
N ASP A 70 30.91 -6.96 0.86
CA ASP A 70 31.69 -8.20 0.92
C ASP A 70 30.91 -9.39 0.34
N GLY A 71 29.67 -9.15 -0.03
CA GLY A 71 28.80 -10.15 -0.65
C GLY A 71 27.99 -11.00 0.34
N ASN A 72 28.07 -10.70 1.65
CA ASN A 72 27.34 -11.43 2.67
C ASN A 72 25.85 -10.99 2.70
N TRP A 73 24.97 -11.98 2.78
CA TRP A 73 23.55 -11.73 2.90
C TRP A 73 23.12 -11.70 4.37
N SER A 74 22.30 -10.71 4.71
CA SER A 74 21.65 -10.61 6.01
C SER A 74 20.15 -10.51 5.84
N MET A 75 19.41 -11.35 6.59
CA MET A 75 17.95 -11.36 6.59
C MET A 75 17.43 -11.27 8.02
N PHE A 76 16.58 -10.28 8.30
CA PHE A 76 16.00 -10.08 9.64
C PHE A 76 14.70 -9.26 9.56
N GLY A 77 13.91 -9.32 10.65
CA GLY A 77 12.68 -8.51 10.72
C GLY A 77 12.98 -7.05 11.04
N SER A 78 12.28 -6.14 10.38
CA SER A 78 12.45 -4.69 10.54
C SER A 78 12.26 -4.17 11.97
N HIS A 79 11.52 -4.91 12.83
CA HIS A 79 11.31 -4.54 14.23
C HIS A 79 12.62 -4.34 15.01
N ARG A 80 13.72 -4.99 14.56
CA ARG A 80 15.03 -4.93 15.20
C ARG A 80 15.76 -3.60 14.98
N ILE A 81 15.38 -2.85 13.94
CA ILE A 81 16.02 -1.57 13.60
C ILE A 81 15.04 -0.39 13.51
N MET A 82 13.72 -0.65 13.60
CA MET A 82 12.69 0.41 13.45
C MET A 82 12.67 1.42 14.59
N ARG A 83 13.20 1.07 15.77
CA ARG A 83 13.22 1.95 16.95
C ARG A 83 14.51 2.76 17.09
N GLY A 84 15.30 2.88 16.03
CA GLY A 84 16.62 3.50 16.07
C GLY A 84 17.70 2.59 16.62
N GLU A 85 17.40 1.29 16.73
CA GLU A 85 18.37 0.27 17.15
C GLU A 85 19.22 -0.16 15.96
N THR A 86 20.42 -0.64 16.26
CA THR A 86 21.33 -1.22 15.26
C THR A 86 21.33 -2.74 15.42
N TYR A 87 21.17 -3.45 14.32
CA TYR A 87 21.24 -4.91 14.30
C TYR A 87 22.24 -5.40 13.25
N ASN A 88 23.26 -6.16 13.67
CA ASN A 88 24.35 -6.64 12.82
C ASN A 88 25.05 -5.51 12.01
N GLY A 89 25.18 -4.32 12.59
CA GLY A 89 25.74 -3.16 11.91
C GLY A 89 24.77 -2.41 10.99
N TYR A 90 23.55 -2.92 10.78
CA TYR A 90 22.52 -2.26 9.97
C TYR A 90 21.60 -1.40 10.83
N TYR A 91 21.24 -0.22 10.34
CA TYR A 91 20.27 0.68 10.96
C TYR A 91 19.55 1.52 9.91
N ILE A 92 18.47 2.19 10.29
CA ILE A 92 17.76 3.11 9.40
C ILE A 92 18.36 4.51 9.57
N ALA A 93 18.85 5.09 8.49
CA ALA A 93 19.40 6.45 8.51
C ALA A 93 18.30 7.47 8.86
N THR A 94 18.56 8.31 9.87
CA THR A 94 17.65 9.38 10.29
C THR A 94 17.86 10.66 9.50
N ASP A 95 19.06 10.87 8.96
CA ASP A 95 19.48 12.09 8.29
C ASP A 95 20.36 11.80 7.06
N GLY A 96 20.64 12.82 6.25
CA GLY A 96 21.49 12.74 5.08
C GLY A 96 20.80 12.15 3.85
N ASP A 97 21.62 11.80 2.86
CA ASP A 97 21.17 11.33 1.54
C ASP A 97 20.42 9.99 1.58
N TYR A 98 20.68 9.20 2.62
CA TYR A 98 20.06 7.89 2.82
C TYR A 98 18.94 7.90 3.85
N LYS A 99 18.38 9.05 4.18
CA LYS A 99 17.30 9.18 5.17
C LYS A 99 16.16 8.18 4.92
N GLY A 100 15.80 7.41 5.95
CA GLY A 100 14.74 6.39 5.88
C GLY A 100 15.12 5.09 5.17
N LYS A 101 16.39 4.91 4.78
CA LYS A 101 16.90 3.69 4.16
C LYS A 101 17.80 2.91 5.12
N VAL A 102 17.86 1.59 4.91
CA VAL A 102 18.81 0.75 5.63
C VAL A 102 20.22 1.07 5.16
N VAL A 103 21.07 1.34 6.11
CA VAL A 103 22.49 1.64 5.90
C VAL A 103 23.36 0.84 6.85
N THR A 104 24.63 0.74 6.52
CA THR A 104 25.69 0.15 7.37
C THR A 104 26.96 1.00 7.26
N GLN A 105 27.94 0.70 8.09
CA GLN A 105 29.24 1.37 8.07
C GLN A 105 30.34 0.40 7.63
N ASP A 106 31.29 0.90 6.88
CA ASP A 106 32.50 0.17 6.57
C ASP A 106 33.52 0.24 7.75
N GLU A 107 34.64 -0.46 7.62
CA GLU A 107 35.71 -0.47 8.63
C GLU A 107 36.31 0.93 8.89
N MET A 108 36.17 1.85 7.97
CA MET A 108 36.63 3.24 8.07
C MET A 108 35.56 4.16 8.70
N GLY A 109 34.39 3.64 9.03
CA GLY A 109 33.25 4.40 9.59
C GLY A 109 32.43 5.16 8.55
N ASN A 110 32.66 4.98 7.24
CA ASN A 110 31.85 5.62 6.22
C ASN A 110 30.49 4.93 6.09
N VAL A 111 29.43 5.71 6.14
CA VAL A 111 28.06 5.21 5.96
C VAL A 111 27.80 4.95 4.49
N TYR A 112 27.34 3.75 4.19
CA TYR A 112 26.91 3.40 2.83
C TYR A 112 25.60 2.60 2.84
N ARG A 113 24.92 2.62 1.70
CA ARG A 113 23.72 1.84 1.47
C ARG A 113 24.10 0.47 0.88
N PRO A 114 23.77 -0.65 1.54
CA PRO A 114 23.94 -1.99 0.98
C PRO A 114 22.97 -2.21 -0.19
N VAL A 115 23.13 -3.31 -0.93
CA VAL A 115 22.10 -3.77 -1.88
C VAL A 115 20.89 -4.20 -1.08
N ASP A 116 19.78 -3.50 -1.27
CA ASP A 116 18.55 -3.64 -0.47
C ASP A 116 17.45 -4.28 -1.32
N LEU A 117 17.13 -5.53 -1.01
CA LEU A 117 16.04 -6.31 -1.60
C LEU A 117 14.90 -6.54 -0.58
N SER A 118 14.83 -5.70 0.42
CA SER A 118 13.83 -5.80 1.49
C SER A 118 12.41 -5.67 0.95
N ILE A 119 11.49 -6.38 1.60
CA ILE A 119 10.07 -6.20 1.33
C ILE A 119 9.60 -4.98 2.10
N THR A 120 9.44 -3.88 1.39
CA THR A 120 8.94 -2.63 1.93
C THR A 120 7.39 -2.58 1.91
N LYS A 121 6.82 -1.56 2.52
CA LYS A 121 5.37 -1.30 2.53
C LYS A 121 4.78 -1.31 1.12
N ASN A 122 5.42 -0.64 0.17
CA ASN A 122 4.93 -0.53 -1.20
C ASN A 122 5.05 -1.86 -1.95
N VAL A 123 6.13 -2.61 -1.75
CA VAL A 123 6.30 -3.96 -2.32
C VAL A 123 5.25 -4.93 -1.77
N MET A 124 4.97 -4.88 -0.47
CA MET A 124 3.92 -5.69 0.14
C MET A 124 2.53 -5.33 -0.40
N ALA A 125 2.23 -4.03 -0.55
CA ALA A 125 0.98 -3.57 -1.15
C ALA A 125 0.83 -4.09 -2.59
N LEU A 126 1.90 -4.06 -3.38
CA LEU A 126 1.92 -4.61 -4.74
C LEU A 126 1.60 -6.11 -4.75
N PHE A 127 2.23 -6.89 -3.86
CA PHE A 127 1.96 -8.33 -3.77
C PHE A 127 0.52 -8.64 -3.36
N ILE A 128 -0.03 -7.91 -2.39
CA ILE A 128 -1.42 -8.08 -1.97
C ILE A 128 -2.37 -7.72 -3.11
N THR A 129 -2.12 -6.61 -3.79
CA THR A 129 -2.94 -6.18 -4.94
C THR A 129 -2.88 -7.20 -6.06
N ALA A 130 -1.68 -7.69 -6.43
CA ALA A 130 -1.51 -8.72 -7.44
C ALA A 130 -2.24 -10.03 -7.05
N LEU A 131 -2.12 -10.45 -5.78
CA LEU A 131 -2.83 -11.62 -5.27
C LEU A 131 -4.35 -11.45 -5.36
N LEU A 132 -4.89 -10.29 -4.94
CA LEU A 132 -6.31 -10.00 -5.03
C LEU A 132 -6.81 -10.01 -6.48
N LEU A 133 -6.06 -9.41 -7.40
CA LEU A 133 -6.37 -9.44 -8.83
C LEU A 133 -6.39 -10.89 -9.35
N CYS A 134 -5.39 -11.71 -9.01
CA CYS A 134 -5.36 -13.11 -9.39
C CYS A 134 -6.55 -13.89 -8.83
N LEU A 135 -6.91 -13.67 -7.56
CA LEU A 135 -8.06 -14.30 -6.92
C LEU A 135 -9.41 -13.89 -7.55
N CYS A 136 -9.50 -12.67 -8.07
CA CYS A 136 -10.71 -12.19 -8.76
C CYS A 136 -10.76 -12.68 -10.21
N PHE A 137 -9.68 -12.50 -10.98
CA PHE A 137 -9.71 -12.71 -12.43
C PHE A 137 -9.50 -14.16 -12.86
N ILE A 138 -8.70 -14.95 -12.15
CA ILE A 138 -8.47 -16.36 -12.52
C ILE A 138 -9.76 -17.18 -12.44
N PRO A 139 -10.56 -17.13 -11.35
CA PRO A 139 -11.84 -17.84 -11.31
C PRO A 139 -12.83 -17.33 -12.36
N MET A 140 -12.87 -16.03 -12.61
CA MET A 140 -13.70 -15.42 -13.64
C MET A 140 -13.31 -15.95 -15.03
N ALA A 141 -12.05 -15.93 -15.40
CA ALA A 141 -11.56 -16.44 -16.66
C ALA A 141 -11.86 -17.95 -16.83
N ARG A 142 -11.70 -18.73 -15.75
CA ARG A 142 -12.07 -20.17 -15.77
C ARG A 142 -13.56 -20.38 -15.95
N TRP A 143 -14.38 -19.52 -15.36
CA TRP A 143 -15.84 -19.59 -15.51
C TRP A 143 -16.24 -19.32 -16.97
N TYR A 144 -15.72 -18.25 -17.61
CA TYR A 144 -16.00 -17.92 -19.02
C TYR A 144 -15.54 -19.00 -19.99
N ARG A 145 -14.41 -19.66 -19.73
CA ARG A 145 -13.98 -20.80 -20.55
C ARG A 145 -14.94 -21.98 -20.50
N LYS A 146 -15.65 -22.17 -19.40
CA LYS A 146 -16.65 -23.24 -19.25
C LYS A 146 -18.03 -22.84 -19.78
N HIS A 147 -18.32 -21.54 -19.84
CA HIS A 147 -19.62 -21.00 -20.20
C HIS A 147 -19.47 -19.88 -21.24
N PRO A 148 -19.04 -20.16 -22.47
CA PRO A 148 -18.70 -19.12 -23.46
C PRO A 148 -19.87 -18.21 -23.84
N ASN A 149 -21.12 -18.73 -23.76
CA ASN A 149 -22.35 -17.96 -24.03
C ASN A 149 -23.18 -17.68 -22.76
N GLY A 150 -22.61 -17.90 -21.59
CA GLY A 150 -23.28 -17.69 -20.31
C GLY A 150 -23.20 -16.26 -19.83
N ALA A 151 -24.30 -15.71 -19.30
CA ALA A 151 -24.26 -14.44 -18.59
C ALA A 151 -23.83 -14.66 -17.13
N PRO A 152 -22.76 -14.05 -16.67
CA PRO A 152 -22.30 -14.22 -15.30
C PRO A 152 -23.28 -13.58 -14.30
N ARG A 153 -23.36 -14.17 -13.12
CA ARG A 153 -24.25 -13.72 -12.04
C ARG A 153 -23.45 -13.38 -10.78
N LYS A 154 -24.06 -12.65 -9.87
CA LYS A 154 -23.48 -12.27 -8.58
C LYS A 154 -22.16 -11.52 -8.75
N TRP A 155 -21.10 -11.97 -8.10
CA TRP A 155 -19.78 -11.34 -8.11
C TRP A 155 -19.17 -11.22 -9.51
N PHE A 156 -19.24 -12.25 -10.32
CA PHE A 156 -18.70 -12.20 -11.70
C PHE A 156 -19.46 -11.21 -12.59
N GLY A 157 -20.79 -11.11 -12.44
CA GLY A 157 -21.56 -10.10 -13.16
C GLY A 157 -21.24 -8.66 -12.71
N PHE A 158 -20.91 -8.46 -11.45
CA PHE A 158 -20.44 -7.17 -10.96
C PHE A 158 -19.05 -6.83 -11.57
N MET A 159 -18.12 -7.78 -11.57
CA MET A 159 -16.80 -7.60 -12.18
C MET A 159 -16.87 -7.33 -13.68
N GLU A 160 -17.74 -8.02 -14.40
CA GLU A 160 -18.02 -7.76 -15.82
C GLU A 160 -18.49 -6.34 -16.05
N LEU A 161 -19.44 -5.85 -15.23
CA LEU A 161 -19.91 -4.46 -15.32
C LEU A 161 -18.78 -3.45 -15.13
N VAL A 162 -17.90 -3.68 -14.16
CA VAL A 162 -16.74 -2.81 -13.91
C VAL A 162 -15.77 -2.83 -15.09
N LEU A 163 -15.49 -4.01 -15.64
CA LEU A 163 -14.60 -4.15 -16.81
C LEU A 163 -15.19 -3.49 -18.06
N ASP A 164 -16.50 -3.67 -18.30
CA ASP A 164 -17.20 -3.06 -19.42
C ASP A 164 -17.18 -1.53 -19.32
N MET A 165 -17.44 -0.99 -18.14
CA MET A 165 -17.32 0.43 -17.86
C MET A 165 -15.89 0.95 -18.12
N LEU A 166 -14.88 0.28 -17.58
CA LEU A 166 -13.47 0.67 -17.80
C LEU A 166 -13.09 0.60 -19.27
N TYR A 167 -13.53 -0.42 -19.98
CA TYR A 167 -13.20 -0.58 -21.38
C TYR A 167 -13.90 0.48 -22.25
N ASN A 168 -15.22 0.65 -22.11
CA ASN A 168 -16.00 1.53 -22.96
C ASN A 168 -15.87 3.00 -22.61
N ASP A 169 -15.75 3.35 -21.32
CA ASP A 169 -15.77 4.73 -20.87
C ASP A 169 -14.35 5.32 -20.70
N LEU A 170 -13.34 4.47 -20.47
CA LEU A 170 -11.98 4.92 -20.25
C LEU A 170 -11.01 4.49 -21.37
N ILE A 171 -10.92 3.20 -21.66
CA ILE A 171 -9.88 2.67 -22.56
C ILE A 171 -10.19 3.02 -24.01
N LYS A 172 -11.40 2.70 -24.47
CA LYS A 172 -11.80 2.90 -25.85
C LYS A 172 -11.78 4.37 -26.31
N PRO A 173 -12.23 5.37 -25.54
CA PRO A 173 -12.12 6.77 -25.93
C PRO A 173 -10.68 7.30 -26.01
N VAL A 174 -9.77 6.72 -25.22
CA VAL A 174 -8.36 7.18 -25.13
C VAL A 174 -7.48 6.51 -26.18
N LEU A 175 -7.74 5.23 -26.48
CA LEU A 175 -6.91 4.44 -27.41
C LEU A 175 -7.51 4.34 -28.81
N GLY A 176 -8.75 4.76 -29.03
CA GLY A 176 -9.42 4.83 -30.33
C GLY A 176 -10.04 3.52 -30.76
#